data_edcb5d9a12cd33fa0b38b19eb193abb2
#
_entry.id   edcb5d9a12cd33fa0b38b19eb193abb2
#
_cell.length_a   1.000
_cell.length_b   1.000
_cell.length_c   1.000
_cell.angle_alpha   90.00
_cell.angle_beta   90.00
_cell.angle_gamma   90.00
#
_symmetry.space_group_name_H-M   'P 1'
#
loop_
_entity.id
_entity.type
_entity.pdbx_description
1 polymer ?
#
loop_
_entity_poly.entity_id
_entity_poly.type
_entity_poly.pdbx_seq_one_letter_code
_entity_poly.pdbx_strand_id
1 'polypeptide(L)'
;MTDTSSERPAGYVASCSLRGASSSQDPQDAPIERAFKPATLANHSGPGVDVPHTPFDVGTLEPKRRKPRDKPLLVVVTGNGKGKSTAGFGMLLRSWNRDYRCGVVQFVKSGKWKVGEQRAAEALGGIDWMKMGDGWSWISKDLTESADLARAGWEAVKGFIAEERYEFLMLDEFTYPLKWGWVDVDEVVDVLQNRPGFQHIVITGRDAPQALIDAADLVSEVTLVKHQMAQGIRGQQGIEW
;
A
#
# COMPACT_ATOMS: atom_id res chain seq x y z
N MET A 1 -5.38 -45.61 -0.32
CA MET A 1 -5.05 -45.44 1.09
C MET A 1 -3.56 -45.21 1.20
N THR A 2 -3.08 -44.01 1.13
CA THR A 2 -1.81 -43.52 1.70
C THR A 2 -1.94 -42.02 1.84
N ASP A 3 -2.16 -41.64 3.09
CA ASP A 3 -2.19 -40.29 3.63
C ASP A 3 -0.76 -39.72 3.58
N THR A 4 -0.57 -38.56 2.94
CA THR A 4 0.65 -37.77 3.08
C THR A 4 0.26 -36.38 3.55
N SER A 5 0.01 -36.26 4.86
CA SER A 5 0.02 -35.00 5.59
C SER A 5 1.42 -34.39 5.52
N SER A 6 1.60 -33.31 4.76
CA SER A 6 2.82 -32.50 4.78
C SER A 6 2.82 -31.60 6.02
N GLU A 7 3.61 -32.02 7.01
CA GLU A 7 3.95 -31.22 8.17
C GLU A 7 4.76 -29.99 7.77
N ARG A 8 4.27 -28.81 8.15
CA ARG A 8 5.06 -27.56 8.12
C ARG A 8 6.02 -27.56 9.30
N PRO A 9 7.29 -27.18 9.14
CA PRO A 9 8.20 -27.06 10.27
C PRO A 9 7.78 -25.88 11.17
N ALA A 10 7.56 -26.19 12.43
CA ALA A 10 7.36 -25.23 13.50
C ALA A 10 8.70 -24.56 13.85
N GLY A 11 8.68 -23.27 14.05
CA GLY A 11 9.65 -22.56 14.86
C GLY A 11 10.89 -22.03 14.12
N TYR A 12 10.77 -20.82 13.57
CA TYR A 12 11.95 -20.00 13.32
C TYR A 12 11.97 -18.87 14.37
N VAL A 13 12.61 -19.15 15.51
CA VAL A 13 13.06 -18.11 16.43
C VAL A 13 14.44 -17.69 15.93
N ALA A 14 14.51 -16.57 15.22
CA ALA A 14 15.78 -16.00 14.79
C ALA A 14 16.54 -15.47 16.02
N SER A 15 17.49 -16.25 16.53
CA SER A 15 18.52 -15.74 17.41
C SER A 15 19.46 -14.86 16.61
N CYS A 16 19.38 -13.55 16.81
CA CYS A 16 20.32 -12.58 16.25
C CYS A 16 21.68 -12.73 16.96
N SER A 17 22.60 -13.47 16.34
CA SER A 17 23.98 -13.58 16.77
C SER A 17 24.79 -12.44 16.12
N LEU A 18 25.14 -11.44 16.90
CA LEU A 18 26.04 -10.35 16.51
C LEU A 18 27.45 -10.89 16.28
N ARG A 19 27.98 -10.78 15.07
CA ARG A 19 29.42 -10.93 14.79
C ARG A 19 29.97 -9.66 14.16
N GLY A 20 30.98 -9.13 14.83
CA GLY A 20 32.17 -8.46 14.29
C GLY A 20 32.01 -7.07 13.74
N ALA A 21 32.30 -6.09 14.56
CA ALA A 21 32.53 -4.70 14.20
C ALA A 21 33.83 -4.53 13.40
N SER A 22 33.73 -3.76 12.29
CA SER A 22 34.85 -2.95 11.80
C SER A 22 34.38 -1.51 11.66
N SER A 23 35.20 -0.62 12.21
CA SER A 23 34.98 0.77 12.52
C SER A 23 34.77 1.68 11.30
N SER A 24 33.60 2.31 11.22
CA SER A 24 33.43 3.72 10.82
C SER A 24 32.12 4.19 11.45
N GLN A 25 32.23 4.91 12.56
CA GLN A 25 31.09 5.39 13.34
C GLN A 25 30.48 6.60 12.64
N ASP A 26 29.32 6.41 12.02
CA ASP A 26 28.37 7.46 11.76
C ASP A 26 27.52 7.65 13.04
N PRO A 27 27.39 8.89 13.59
CA PRO A 27 26.68 9.13 14.85
C PRO A 27 25.17 8.77 14.83
N GLN A 28 24.64 8.29 13.71
CA GLN A 28 23.24 7.93 13.56
C GLN A 28 22.93 6.45 13.84
N ASP A 29 23.93 5.61 14.10
CA ASP A 29 23.76 4.16 14.29
C ASP A 29 23.80 3.69 15.76
N ALA A 30 23.60 4.57 16.72
CA ALA A 30 23.47 4.17 18.12
C ALA A 30 22.17 3.36 18.34
N PRO A 31 22.23 2.16 18.96
CA PRO A 31 21.05 1.40 19.28
C PRO A 31 20.20 2.17 20.29
N ILE A 32 18.95 2.48 19.89
CA ILE A 32 17.97 3.12 20.77
C ILE A 32 17.41 2.03 21.70
N GLU A 33 18.03 1.80 22.85
CA GLU A 33 17.36 1.17 23.98
C GLU A 33 16.30 2.11 24.52
N ARG A 34 15.09 2.05 23.98
CA ARG A 34 13.93 2.71 24.60
C ARG A 34 13.26 1.73 25.53
N ALA A 35 13.53 1.85 26.81
CA ALA A 35 12.64 1.31 27.84
C ALA A 35 11.22 1.89 27.62
N PHE A 36 10.29 1.03 27.27
CA PHE A 36 8.88 1.40 27.12
C PHE A 36 8.33 1.69 28.52
N LYS A 37 8.28 2.95 28.91
CA LYS A 37 7.50 3.38 30.07
C LYS A 37 6.05 3.55 29.60
N PRO A 38 5.08 2.82 30.17
CA PRO A 38 3.68 3.07 29.85
C PRO A 38 3.36 4.51 30.27
N ALA A 39 2.99 5.35 29.30
CA ALA A 39 2.49 6.67 29.59
C ALA A 39 1.13 6.49 30.27
N THR A 40 1.04 6.95 31.51
CA THR A 40 -0.25 7.18 32.16
C THR A 40 -1.01 8.21 31.31
N LEU A 41 -2.13 7.79 30.73
CA LEU A 41 -3.06 8.67 30.05
C LEU A 41 -3.57 9.71 31.05
N ALA A 42 -2.94 10.87 31.13
CA ALA A 42 -3.50 12.03 31.77
C ALA A 42 -4.67 12.51 30.89
N ASN A 43 -5.87 12.55 31.48
CA ASN A 43 -7.05 13.13 30.86
C ASN A 43 -6.74 14.60 30.50
N HIS A 44 -6.44 14.86 29.24
CA HIS A 44 -6.42 16.20 28.70
C HIS A 44 -7.85 16.61 28.35
N SER A 45 -8.57 17.12 29.34
CA SER A 45 -9.76 17.94 29.13
C SER A 45 -9.32 19.37 28.76
N GLY A 46 -8.75 19.54 27.54
CA GLY A 46 -8.66 20.83 26.91
C GLY A 46 -9.98 21.17 26.23
N PRO A 47 -10.31 22.48 25.98
CA PRO A 47 -11.52 22.85 25.28
C PRO A 47 -11.50 22.18 23.89
N GLY A 48 -12.39 21.21 23.70
CA GLY A 48 -12.55 20.49 22.45
C GLY A 48 -12.90 21.50 21.35
N VAL A 49 -12.13 21.52 20.28
CA VAL A 49 -12.62 22.05 19.02
C VAL A 49 -13.77 21.15 18.63
N ASP A 50 -14.97 21.67 18.75
CA ASP A 50 -16.19 20.99 18.30
C ASP A 50 -16.10 20.92 16.77
N VAL A 51 -15.45 19.85 16.27
CA VAL A 51 -15.52 19.50 14.86
C VAL A 51 -16.93 18.92 14.70
N PRO A 52 -17.81 19.54 13.89
CA PRO A 52 -19.11 18.97 13.67
C PRO A 52 -18.92 17.59 13.08
N HIS A 53 -19.00 16.56 13.88
CA HIS A 53 -19.26 15.22 13.43
C HIS A 53 -20.70 15.25 12.87
N THR A 54 -20.82 15.57 11.59
CA THR A 54 -21.98 15.04 10.87
C THR A 54 -21.84 13.53 10.96
N PRO A 55 -22.69 12.84 11.69
CA PRO A 55 -22.69 11.39 11.62
C PRO A 55 -22.80 11.05 10.15
N PHE A 56 -21.85 10.28 9.63
CA PHE A 56 -22.01 9.68 8.32
C PHE A 56 -23.36 8.93 8.40
N ASP A 57 -24.38 9.53 7.78
CA ASP A 57 -25.68 8.90 7.71
C ASP A 57 -25.49 7.64 6.87
N VAL A 58 -25.19 6.57 7.57
CA VAL A 58 -25.20 5.21 7.01
C VAL A 58 -26.64 4.85 6.60
N GLY A 59 -27.43 5.85 6.20
CA GLY A 59 -28.81 5.76 5.81
C GLY A 59 -29.34 4.36 6.06
N THR A 60 -30.47 4.11 6.48
CA THR A 60 -31.03 2.79 6.75
C THR A 60 -30.71 1.83 5.60
N LEU A 61 -29.46 1.31 5.64
CA LEU A 61 -29.06 0.23 4.75
C LEU A 61 -29.96 -0.94 5.15
N GLU A 62 -31.05 -1.10 4.38
CA GLU A 62 -31.82 -2.33 4.40
C GLU A 62 -30.81 -3.49 4.53
N PRO A 63 -30.98 -4.44 5.45
CA PRO A 63 -30.05 -5.53 5.64
C PRO A 63 -30.05 -6.39 4.38
N LYS A 64 -29.32 -5.92 3.36
CA LYS A 64 -29.06 -6.71 2.16
C LYS A 64 -28.44 -8.02 2.64
N ARG A 65 -28.97 -9.13 2.18
CA ARG A 65 -28.41 -10.48 2.40
C ARG A 65 -26.90 -10.38 2.44
N ARG A 66 -26.27 -10.74 3.55
CA ARG A 66 -24.81 -10.68 3.69
C ARG A 66 -24.21 -11.48 2.56
N LYS A 67 -23.50 -10.77 1.67
CA LYS A 67 -22.72 -11.43 0.62
C LYS A 67 -21.63 -12.29 1.28
N PRO A 68 -21.20 -13.38 0.65
CA PRO A 68 -20.12 -14.21 1.15
C PRO A 68 -18.90 -13.36 1.53
N ARG A 69 -18.17 -13.74 2.59
CA ARG A 69 -16.92 -13.08 3.01
C ARG A 69 -15.72 -13.44 2.12
N ASP A 70 -15.94 -14.34 1.21
CA ASP A 70 -14.98 -14.96 0.29
C ASP A 70 -14.89 -14.25 -1.08
N LYS A 71 -15.61 -13.13 -1.28
CA LYS A 71 -15.48 -12.33 -2.49
C LYS A 71 -14.21 -11.50 -2.43
N PRO A 72 -13.27 -11.63 -3.39
CA PRO A 72 -12.13 -10.72 -3.50
C PRO A 72 -12.61 -9.30 -3.87
N LEU A 73 -11.97 -8.27 -3.30
CA LEU A 73 -12.36 -6.89 -3.49
C LEU A 73 -11.36 -6.14 -4.39
N LEU A 74 -11.90 -5.27 -5.25
CA LEU A 74 -11.17 -4.19 -5.89
C LEU A 74 -11.36 -2.91 -5.06
N VAL A 75 -10.25 -2.40 -4.52
CA VAL A 75 -10.24 -1.24 -3.64
C VAL A 75 -9.46 -0.11 -4.28
N VAL A 76 -10.02 1.09 -4.29
CA VAL A 76 -9.36 2.31 -4.78
C VAL A 76 -9.25 3.32 -3.64
N VAL A 77 -8.02 3.80 -3.39
CA VAL A 77 -7.77 4.89 -2.44
C VAL A 77 -7.21 6.09 -3.19
N THR A 78 -8.02 7.11 -3.37
CA THR A 78 -7.70 8.28 -4.20
C THR A 78 -7.82 9.60 -3.43
N GLY A 79 -7.79 10.72 -4.12
CA GLY A 79 -7.92 12.06 -3.55
C GLY A 79 -6.59 12.77 -3.29
N ASN A 80 -6.67 14.04 -2.91
CA ASN A 80 -5.53 14.95 -2.81
C ASN A 80 -4.82 14.91 -1.46
N GLY A 81 -5.43 14.30 -0.43
CA GLY A 81 -4.87 14.20 0.90
C GLY A 81 -3.71 13.20 1.00
N LYS A 82 -2.98 13.29 2.11
CA LYS A 82 -1.94 12.34 2.51
C LYS A 82 -2.55 11.10 3.16
N GLY A 83 -1.91 9.95 3.01
CA GLY A 83 -2.33 8.70 3.66
C GLY A 83 -2.90 7.64 2.71
N LYS A 84 -2.98 7.90 1.39
CA LYS A 84 -3.46 6.91 0.40
C LYS A 84 -2.65 5.61 0.43
N SER A 85 -1.34 5.73 0.22
CA SER A 85 -0.42 4.57 0.27
C SER A 85 -0.40 3.97 1.68
N THR A 86 -0.40 4.81 2.73
CA THR A 86 -0.47 4.35 4.14
C THR A 86 -1.70 3.49 4.40
N ALA A 87 -2.87 3.85 3.86
CA ALA A 87 -4.08 3.05 3.95
C ALA A 87 -3.91 1.69 3.24
N GLY A 88 -3.34 1.69 2.03
CA GLY A 88 -3.03 0.47 1.28
C GLY A 88 -2.05 -0.45 2.04
N PHE A 89 -0.98 0.11 2.59
CA PHE A 89 -0.02 -0.65 3.40
C PHE A 89 -0.63 -1.15 4.72
N GLY A 90 -1.58 -0.43 5.31
CA GLY A 90 -2.35 -0.94 6.43
C GLY A 90 -3.19 -2.17 6.07
N MET A 91 -3.77 -2.22 4.86
CA MET A 91 -4.47 -3.40 4.34
C MET A 91 -3.49 -4.55 4.04
N LEU A 92 -2.31 -4.25 3.47
CA LEU A 92 -1.23 -5.21 3.25
C LEU A 92 -0.85 -5.94 4.53
N LEU A 93 -0.60 -5.20 5.63
CA LEU A 93 -0.26 -5.79 6.92
C LEU A 93 -1.37 -6.71 7.47
N ARG A 94 -2.64 -6.34 7.28
CA ARG A 94 -3.78 -7.18 7.67
C ARG A 94 -3.83 -8.48 6.85
N SER A 95 -3.54 -8.40 5.55
CA SER A 95 -3.52 -9.54 4.64
C SER A 95 -2.34 -10.45 4.91
N TRP A 96 -1.15 -9.88 5.12
CA TRP A 96 0.04 -10.60 5.52
C TRP A 96 -0.18 -11.40 6.82
N ASN A 97 -0.83 -10.80 7.83
CA ASN A 97 -1.16 -11.49 9.09
C ASN A 97 -2.21 -12.62 8.90
N ARG A 98 -2.80 -12.73 7.72
CA ARG A 98 -3.72 -13.83 7.33
C ARG A 98 -3.03 -14.89 6.48
N ASP A 99 -1.71 -14.87 6.42
CA ASP A 99 -0.88 -15.76 5.59
C ASP A 99 -1.21 -15.67 4.09
N TYR A 100 -1.75 -14.53 3.63
CA TYR A 100 -1.96 -14.29 2.19
C TYR A 100 -0.61 -14.08 1.50
N ARG A 101 -0.47 -14.61 0.30
CA ARG A 101 0.63 -14.24 -0.60
C ARG A 101 0.42 -12.78 -1.01
N CYS A 102 1.34 -11.92 -0.56
CA CYS A 102 1.23 -10.49 -0.73
C CYS A 102 2.24 -9.96 -1.73
N GLY A 103 1.78 -9.12 -2.66
CA GLY A 103 2.62 -8.40 -3.61
C GLY A 103 2.37 -6.89 -3.59
N VAL A 104 3.42 -6.12 -3.84
CA VAL A 104 3.37 -4.67 -4.03
C VAL A 104 4.08 -4.30 -5.32
N VAL A 105 3.40 -3.57 -6.19
CA VAL A 105 3.98 -2.94 -7.38
C VAL A 105 3.87 -1.43 -7.21
N GLN A 106 5.00 -0.74 -7.08
CA GLN A 106 5.05 0.72 -6.99
C GLN A 106 5.36 1.32 -8.35
N PHE A 107 4.41 2.07 -8.88
CA PHE A 107 4.58 2.87 -10.08
C PHE A 107 5.18 4.23 -9.72
N VAL A 108 5.80 4.91 -10.68
CA VAL A 108 6.35 6.28 -10.54
C VAL A 108 7.56 6.39 -9.61
N LYS A 109 7.70 5.56 -8.59
CA LYS A 109 8.84 5.59 -7.65
C LYS A 109 10.02 4.80 -8.20
N SER A 110 11.22 5.41 -8.22
CA SER A 110 12.46 4.73 -8.67
C SER A 110 13.04 3.80 -7.61
N GLY A 111 13.90 2.89 -8.07
CA GLY A 111 14.71 2.03 -7.20
C GLY A 111 15.61 2.77 -6.20
N LYS A 112 15.92 4.06 -6.48
CA LYS A 112 16.76 4.90 -5.61
C LYS A 112 16.02 5.42 -4.38
N TRP A 113 14.69 5.47 -4.40
CA TRP A 113 13.88 5.92 -3.26
C TRP A 113 13.74 4.79 -2.24
N LYS A 114 14.35 4.99 -1.08
CA LYS A 114 14.16 4.09 0.07
C LYS A 114 12.85 4.46 0.75
N VAL A 115 11.87 3.59 0.65
CA VAL A 115 10.56 3.76 1.28
C VAL A 115 10.57 2.99 2.59
N GLY A 116 10.14 3.62 3.66
CA GLY A 116 10.14 3.00 5.00
C GLY A 116 9.31 1.72 5.05
N GLU A 117 8.19 1.71 4.35
CA GLU A 117 7.29 0.55 4.25
C GLU A 117 7.94 -0.63 3.52
N GLN A 118 8.79 -0.39 2.51
CA GLN A 118 9.53 -1.46 1.85
C GLN A 118 10.51 -2.12 2.82
N ARG A 119 11.27 -1.33 3.60
CA ARG A 119 12.18 -1.87 4.60
C ARG A 119 11.45 -2.68 5.69
N ALA A 120 10.26 -2.22 6.08
CA ALA A 120 9.41 -2.95 7.00
C ALA A 120 8.93 -4.28 6.38
N ALA A 121 8.50 -4.27 5.13
CA ALA A 121 8.09 -5.47 4.40
C ALA A 121 9.24 -6.49 4.25
N GLU A 122 10.45 -6.01 3.95
CA GLU A 122 11.67 -6.84 3.90
C GLU A 122 11.97 -7.49 5.25
N ALA A 123 11.81 -6.74 6.34
CA ALA A 123 12.03 -7.27 7.70
C ALA A 123 10.96 -8.27 8.14
N LEU A 124 9.71 -8.09 7.72
CA LEU A 124 8.61 -9.02 7.97
C LEU A 124 8.77 -10.32 7.16
N GLY A 125 9.29 -10.21 5.93
CA GLY A 125 9.40 -11.32 4.99
C GLY A 125 8.06 -11.74 4.38
N GLY A 126 8.13 -12.50 3.28
CA GLY A 126 6.93 -13.04 2.62
C GLY A 126 6.07 -12.01 1.88
N ILE A 127 6.63 -10.83 1.58
CA ILE A 127 6.00 -9.78 0.78
C ILE A 127 6.90 -9.49 -0.41
N ASP A 128 6.39 -9.75 -1.62
CA ASP A 128 7.10 -9.42 -2.85
C ASP A 128 6.95 -7.91 -3.14
N TRP A 129 8.07 -7.25 -3.47
CA TRP A 129 8.08 -5.81 -3.70
C TRP A 129 8.79 -5.44 -5.01
N MET A 130 8.08 -4.78 -5.90
CA MET A 130 8.59 -4.35 -7.21
C MET A 130 8.41 -2.86 -7.39
N LYS A 131 9.36 -2.20 -8.04
CA LYS A 131 9.32 -0.78 -8.41
C LYS A 131 9.37 -0.64 -9.92
N MET A 132 8.38 0.01 -10.48
CA MET A 132 8.17 0.23 -11.91
C MET A 132 8.08 1.73 -12.21
N GLY A 133 9.14 2.47 -11.89
CA GLY A 133 9.24 3.90 -12.14
C GLY A 133 10.66 4.41 -12.07
N ASP A 134 10.92 5.54 -12.72
CA ASP A 134 12.20 6.25 -12.72
C ASP A 134 12.38 7.19 -11.52
N GLY A 135 11.30 7.48 -10.79
CA GLY A 135 11.23 8.34 -9.61
C GLY A 135 11.22 9.84 -9.90
N TRP A 136 11.28 10.24 -11.14
CA TRP A 136 11.35 11.63 -11.58
C TRP A 136 10.31 12.01 -12.63
N SER A 137 9.25 11.19 -12.78
CA SER A 137 8.18 11.40 -13.78
C SER A 137 7.52 12.79 -13.71
N TRP A 138 7.63 13.48 -12.56
CA TRP A 138 7.14 14.86 -12.40
C TRP A 138 8.09 15.93 -12.95
N ILE A 139 9.38 15.60 -13.14
CA ILE A 139 10.46 16.53 -13.46
C ILE A 139 11.22 16.06 -14.71
N SER A 140 11.06 14.80 -15.11
CA SER A 140 11.75 14.22 -16.26
C SER A 140 11.36 14.93 -17.55
N LYS A 141 12.37 15.28 -18.35
CA LYS A 141 12.17 15.77 -19.71
C LYS A 141 11.86 14.64 -20.69
N ASP A 142 12.14 13.40 -20.32
CA ASP A 142 11.84 12.22 -21.12
C ASP A 142 10.74 11.39 -20.45
N LEU A 143 9.50 11.70 -20.82
CA LEU A 143 8.32 10.97 -20.36
C LEU A 143 8.16 9.61 -21.05
N THR A 144 8.92 9.34 -22.10
CA THR A 144 8.83 8.11 -22.89
C THR A 144 9.32 6.92 -22.06
N GLU A 145 10.49 7.05 -21.42
CA GLU A 145 11.04 6.00 -20.56
C GLU A 145 10.11 5.68 -19.38
N SER A 146 9.55 6.70 -18.75
CA SER A 146 8.59 6.53 -17.65
C SER A 146 7.32 5.81 -18.09
N ALA A 147 6.82 6.13 -19.29
CA ALA A 147 5.65 5.48 -19.86
C ALA A 147 5.93 4.01 -20.22
N ASP A 148 7.13 3.71 -20.76
CA ASP A 148 7.53 2.33 -21.07
C ASP A 148 7.67 1.48 -19.80
N LEU A 149 8.25 2.01 -18.73
CA LEU A 149 8.32 1.36 -17.43
C LEU A 149 6.93 1.10 -16.84
N ALA A 150 6.02 2.07 -16.97
CA ALA A 150 4.66 1.90 -16.49
C ALA A 150 3.90 0.82 -17.28
N ARG A 151 4.05 0.79 -18.60
CA ARG A 151 3.48 -0.27 -19.47
C ARG A 151 4.05 -1.64 -19.12
N ALA A 152 5.38 -1.74 -19.00
CA ALA A 152 6.04 -2.99 -18.61
C ALA A 152 5.57 -3.46 -17.21
N GLY A 153 5.38 -2.53 -16.27
CA GLY A 153 4.82 -2.82 -14.96
C GLY A 153 3.40 -3.36 -15.04
N TRP A 154 2.57 -2.80 -15.90
CA TRP A 154 1.21 -3.29 -16.13
C TRP A 154 1.20 -4.69 -16.76
N GLU A 155 2.06 -4.94 -17.75
CA GLU A 155 2.20 -6.29 -18.33
C GLU A 155 2.58 -7.33 -17.27
N ALA A 156 3.52 -6.99 -16.38
CA ALA A 156 3.87 -7.88 -15.27
C ALA A 156 2.68 -8.12 -14.32
N VAL A 157 1.91 -7.08 -14.00
CA VAL A 157 0.70 -7.19 -13.17
C VAL A 157 -0.35 -8.11 -13.81
N LYS A 158 -0.57 -7.99 -15.13
CA LYS A 158 -1.47 -8.92 -15.86
C LYS A 158 -1.02 -10.37 -15.71
N GLY A 159 0.29 -10.62 -15.82
CA GLY A 159 0.86 -11.96 -15.60
C GLY A 159 0.59 -12.47 -14.17
N PHE A 160 0.82 -11.65 -13.15
CA PHE A 160 0.56 -12.04 -11.76
C PHE A 160 -0.92 -12.34 -11.50
N ILE A 161 -1.81 -11.57 -12.11
CA ILE A 161 -3.26 -11.78 -12.01
C ILE A 161 -3.66 -13.09 -12.67
N ALA A 162 -3.17 -13.37 -13.89
CA ALA A 162 -3.49 -14.58 -14.64
C ALA A 162 -2.97 -15.86 -13.95
N GLU A 163 -1.81 -15.76 -13.28
CA GLU A 163 -1.19 -16.85 -12.51
C GLU A 163 -1.79 -17.02 -11.11
N GLU A 164 -2.74 -16.16 -10.69
CA GLU A 164 -3.25 -16.12 -9.32
C GLU A 164 -2.11 -16.06 -8.27
N ARG A 165 -1.07 -15.29 -8.57
CA ARG A 165 0.18 -15.30 -7.82
C ARG A 165 0.01 -14.78 -6.39
N TYR A 166 -0.90 -13.80 -6.19
CA TYR A 166 -1.13 -13.14 -4.92
C TYR A 166 -2.61 -13.16 -4.52
N GLU A 167 -2.90 -13.43 -3.24
CA GLU A 167 -4.22 -13.17 -2.66
C GLU A 167 -4.43 -11.69 -2.33
N PHE A 168 -3.33 -10.95 -2.17
CA PHE A 168 -3.36 -9.49 -1.99
C PHE A 168 -2.30 -8.84 -2.86
N LEU A 169 -2.72 -8.00 -3.79
CA LEU A 169 -1.82 -7.23 -4.65
C LEU A 169 -2.11 -5.74 -4.53
N MET A 170 -1.09 -4.95 -4.18
CA MET A 170 -1.16 -3.50 -4.11
C MET A 170 -0.47 -2.88 -5.31
N LEU A 171 -1.18 -1.99 -6.01
CA LEU A 171 -0.68 -1.18 -7.11
C LEU A 171 -0.55 0.27 -6.59
N ASP A 172 0.61 0.60 -6.03
CA ASP A 172 0.86 1.90 -5.42
C ASP A 172 1.17 2.96 -6.48
N GLU A 173 0.48 4.10 -6.40
CA GLU A 173 0.56 5.23 -7.33
C GLU A 173 0.16 4.87 -8.78
N PHE A 174 -0.63 3.82 -8.99
CA PHE A 174 -1.02 3.33 -10.32
C PHE A 174 -2.01 4.25 -11.04
N THR A 175 -2.74 5.10 -10.32
CA THR A 175 -3.65 6.05 -10.97
C THR A 175 -2.92 7.06 -11.87
N TYR A 176 -1.63 7.31 -11.65
CA TYR A 176 -0.87 8.24 -12.48
C TYR A 176 -0.63 7.75 -13.91
N PRO A 177 -0.13 6.52 -14.15
CA PRO A 177 -0.08 5.94 -15.49
C PRO A 177 -1.42 5.97 -16.23
N LEU A 178 -2.53 5.75 -15.51
CA LEU A 178 -3.87 5.83 -16.08
C LEU A 178 -4.23 7.27 -16.46
N LYS A 179 -4.03 8.22 -15.55
CA LYS A 179 -4.30 9.64 -15.77
C LYS A 179 -3.50 10.20 -16.95
N TRP A 180 -2.27 9.77 -17.12
CA TRP A 180 -1.39 10.24 -18.20
C TRP A 180 -1.61 9.50 -19.52
N GLY A 181 -2.51 8.51 -19.56
CA GLY A 181 -2.78 7.72 -20.75
C GLY A 181 -1.62 6.79 -21.16
N TRP A 182 -0.72 6.46 -20.23
CA TRP A 182 0.36 5.51 -20.46
C TRP A 182 -0.12 4.07 -20.47
N VAL A 183 -1.16 3.80 -19.70
CA VAL A 183 -1.86 2.52 -19.63
C VAL A 183 -3.34 2.80 -19.90
N ASP A 184 -3.97 1.94 -20.69
CA ASP A 184 -5.37 2.08 -21.06
C ASP A 184 -6.28 1.72 -19.88
N VAL A 185 -7.22 2.62 -19.58
CA VAL A 185 -8.13 2.47 -18.41
C VAL A 185 -9.13 1.35 -18.63
N ASP A 186 -9.66 1.22 -19.85
CA ASP A 186 -10.69 0.24 -20.16
C ASP A 186 -10.11 -1.17 -20.13
N GLU A 187 -8.87 -1.36 -20.64
CA GLU A 187 -8.13 -2.61 -20.49
C GLU A 187 -7.91 -2.96 -19.01
N VAL A 188 -7.51 -1.98 -18.20
CA VAL A 188 -7.29 -2.21 -16.75
C VAL A 188 -8.58 -2.65 -16.08
N VAL A 189 -9.68 -1.98 -16.34
CA VAL A 189 -10.99 -2.30 -15.76
C VAL A 189 -11.42 -3.71 -16.17
N ASP A 190 -11.28 -4.07 -17.45
CA ASP A 190 -11.64 -5.40 -17.95
C ASP A 190 -10.83 -6.50 -17.24
N VAL A 191 -9.50 -6.37 -17.17
CA VAL A 191 -8.62 -7.32 -16.50
C VAL A 191 -8.96 -7.46 -15.02
N LEU A 192 -9.21 -6.35 -14.32
CA LEU A 192 -9.49 -6.36 -12.89
C LEU A 192 -10.87 -6.95 -12.56
N GLN A 193 -11.87 -6.70 -13.39
CA GLN A 193 -13.21 -7.26 -13.19
C GLN A 193 -13.27 -8.76 -13.51
N ASN A 194 -12.52 -9.22 -14.50
CA ASN A 194 -12.47 -10.61 -14.94
C ASN A 194 -11.33 -11.43 -14.30
N ARG A 195 -10.65 -10.89 -13.29
CA ARG A 195 -9.55 -11.60 -12.63
C ARG A 195 -9.98 -12.93 -12.03
N PRO A 196 -9.20 -14.00 -12.25
CA PRO A 196 -9.52 -15.32 -11.71
C PRO A 196 -9.28 -15.41 -10.21
N GLY A 197 -9.85 -16.44 -9.58
CA GLY A 197 -9.53 -16.86 -8.22
C GLY A 197 -9.87 -15.83 -7.14
N PHE A 198 -9.10 -15.89 -6.04
CA PHE A 198 -9.29 -15.03 -4.87
C PHE A 198 -8.14 -14.03 -4.76
N GLN A 199 -8.32 -12.85 -5.35
CA GLN A 199 -7.30 -11.82 -5.43
C GLN A 199 -7.88 -10.45 -5.02
N HIS A 200 -7.54 -9.95 -3.82
CA HIS A 200 -7.78 -8.56 -3.46
C HIS A 200 -6.80 -7.66 -4.18
N ILE A 201 -7.30 -6.64 -4.86
CA ILE A 201 -6.46 -5.63 -5.52
C ILE A 201 -6.70 -4.29 -4.85
N VAL A 202 -5.63 -3.61 -4.44
CA VAL A 202 -5.68 -2.27 -3.86
C VAL A 202 -4.90 -1.31 -4.74
N ILE A 203 -5.56 -0.29 -5.25
CA ILE A 203 -4.97 0.73 -6.12
C ILE A 203 -4.93 2.05 -5.37
N THR A 204 -3.77 2.72 -5.38
CA THR A 204 -3.63 4.05 -4.78
C THR A 204 -3.17 5.08 -5.80
N GLY A 205 -3.43 6.34 -5.49
CA GLY A 205 -2.94 7.50 -6.22
C GLY A 205 -3.98 8.61 -6.32
N ARG A 206 -3.61 9.75 -6.90
CA ARG A 206 -4.53 10.87 -7.10
C ARG A 206 -5.30 10.72 -8.40
N ASP A 207 -6.44 11.40 -8.48
CA ASP A 207 -7.22 11.58 -9.71
C ASP A 207 -7.53 10.24 -10.40
N ALA A 208 -8.04 9.26 -9.63
CA ALA A 208 -8.47 7.99 -10.19
C ALA A 208 -9.51 8.20 -11.30
N PRO A 209 -9.35 7.58 -12.48
CA PRO A 209 -10.32 7.67 -13.56
C PRO A 209 -11.71 7.17 -13.12
N GLN A 210 -12.77 7.81 -13.62
CA GLN A 210 -14.15 7.47 -13.25
C GLN A 210 -14.47 6.00 -13.53
N ALA A 211 -14.05 5.47 -14.68
CA ALA A 211 -14.27 4.06 -15.01
C ALA A 211 -13.67 3.09 -13.96
N LEU A 212 -12.51 3.42 -13.40
CA LEU A 212 -11.90 2.64 -12.32
C LEU A 212 -12.70 2.77 -11.00
N ILE A 213 -13.20 3.96 -10.69
CA ILE A 213 -14.07 4.22 -9.53
C ILE A 213 -15.37 3.41 -9.64
N ASP A 214 -16.00 3.41 -10.80
CA ASP A 214 -17.25 2.71 -11.05
C ASP A 214 -17.07 1.17 -10.99
N ALA A 215 -15.91 0.68 -11.38
CA ALA A 215 -15.56 -0.75 -11.34
C ALA A 215 -15.22 -1.26 -9.95
N ALA A 216 -14.81 -0.39 -9.02
CA ALA A 216 -14.32 -0.76 -7.70
C ALA A 216 -15.45 -1.20 -6.75
N ASP A 217 -15.14 -2.18 -5.88
CA ASP A 217 -16.06 -2.59 -4.81
C ASP A 217 -16.03 -1.63 -3.62
N LEU A 218 -14.91 -0.92 -3.41
CA LEU A 218 -14.69 0.05 -2.34
C LEU A 218 -13.82 1.19 -2.85
N VAL A 219 -14.31 2.40 -2.66
CA VAL A 219 -13.54 3.61 -2.97
C VAL A 219 -13.47 4.49 -1.73
N SER A 220 -12.27 4.97 -1.42
CA SER A 220 -12.05 5.96 -0.37
C SER A 220 -11.34 7.17 -0.97
N GLU A 221 -11.89 8.36 -0.71
CA GLU A 221 -11.25 9.61 -1.08
C GLU A 221 -10.61 10.26 0.14
N VAL A 222 -9.29 10.50 0.06
CA VAL A 222 -8.51 11.16 1.12
C VAL A 222 -8.45 12.66 0.84
N THR A 223 -9.15 13.41 1.64
CA THR A 223 -9.27 14.87 1.49
C THR A 223 -8.12 15.59 2.17
N LEU A 224 -7.58 16.62 1.51
CA LEU A 224 -6.56 17.50 2.07
C LEU A 224 -7.23 18.59 2.91
N VAL A 225 -7.24 18.43 4.22
CA VAL A 225 -7.75 19.45 5.15
C VAL A 225 -6.68 20.48 5.47
N LYS A 226 -5.45 20.04 5.74
CA LYS A 226 -4.28 20.87 6.06
C LYS A 226 -3.00 20.14 5.68
N HIS A 227 -2.01 20.87 5.16
CA HIS A 227 -0.72 20.29 4.81
C HIS A 227 0.40 21.10 5.44
N GLN A 228 1.36 20.44 6.09
CA GLN A 228 2.48 21.09 6.75
C GLN A 228 3.34 21.93 5.77
N MET A 229 3.48 21.51 4.52
CA MET A 229 4.24 22.28 3.51
C MET A 229 3.63 23.66 3.23
N ALA A 230 2.32 23.83 3.37
CA ALA A 230 1.68 25.14 3.27
C ALA A 230 2.12 26.09 4.38
N GLN A 231 2.70 25.56 5.46
CA GLN A 231 3.28 26.31 6.57
C GLN A 231 4.82 26.35 6.52
N GLY A 232 5.44 25.98 5.39
CA GLY A 232 6.88 25.95 5.23
C GLY A 232 7.58 24.76 5.93
N ILE A 233 6.84 23.82 6.51
CA ILE A 233 7.40 22.64 7.18
C ILE A 233 7.67 21.58 6.12
N ARG A 234 8.93 21.14 6.00
CA ARG A 234 9.34 20.08 5.07
C ARG A 234 8.79 18.71 5.50
N GLY A 235 8.79 17.75 4.58
CA GLY A 235 8.50 16.36 4.87
C GLY A 235 9.36 15.83 6.02
N GLN A 236 8.78 14.95 6.84
CA GLN A 236 9.42 14.43 8.04
C GLN A 236 9.68 12.93 7.89
N GLN A 237 10.88 12.51 8.29
CA GLN A 237 11.25 11.11 8.34
C GLN A 237 10.35 10.34 9.32
N GLY A 238 9.91 9.15 8.93
CA GLY A 238 8.99 8.35 9.73
C GLY A 238 7.51 8.77 9.64
N ILE A 239 7.23 9.90 8.94
CA ILE A 239 5.86 10.34 8.63
C ILE A 239 5.61 10.31 7.12
N GLU A 240 6.59 10.73 6.33
CA GLU A 240 6.46 10.83 4.87
C GLU A 240 7.24 9.73 4.12
N TRP A 241 8.32 9.22 4.73
CA TRP A 241 9.17 8.14 4.22
C TRP A 241 9.87 7.37 5.33
#